data_914592cd318dc277ce1d9893f3a5d9b9
#
_entry.id   914592cd318dc277ce1d9893f3a5d9b9
#
_cell.length_a   1.000
_cell.length_b   1.000
_cell.length_c   1.000
_cell.angle_alpha   90.00
_cell.angle_beta   90.00
_cell.angle_gamma   90.00
#
_symmetry.space_group_name_H-M   'P 1'
#
loop_
_entity.id
_entity.type
_entity.pdbx_description
1 polymer ?
#
loop_
_entity_poly.entity_id
_entity_poly.type
_entity_poly.pdbx_seq_one_letter_code
_entity_poly.pdbx_strand_id
1 'polypeptide(L)'
;MNIRERKRKHLEACLEGEAAYQKTTTGLEGFRLRYQALAGLALGEVDLTTPFLGKTLKAPFLIGAMTGGEENGERINLALAEAAEALGVGMMLGSGRILLERPEALRSFRVRKVAPK
;
A
#
# COMPACT_ATOMS: atom_id res chain seq x y z
N MET A 1 22.77 -11.22 -9.66
CA MET A 1 21.34 -11.48 -9.31
C MET A 1 20.49 -10.61 -10.22
N ASN A 2 19.61 -11.20 -11.01
CA ASN A 2 18.74 -10.44 -11.91
C ASN A 2 17.57 -9.80 -11.14
N ILE A 3 16.85 -8.86 -11.76
CA ILE A 3 15.76 -8.11 -11.11
C ILE A 3 14.64 -9.04 -10.64
N ARG A 4 14.33 -10.10 -11.41
CA ARG A 4 13.28 -11.06 -11.06
C ARG A 4 13.61 -11.82 -9.77
N GLU A 5 14.80 -12.37 -9.71
CA GLU A 5 15.28 -13.12 -8.53
C GLU A 5 15.28 -12.22 -7.27
N ARG A 6 15.72 -10.97 -7.41
CA ARG A 6 15.69 -10.01 -6.32
C ARG A 6 14.26 -9.75 -5.82
N LYS A 7 13.30 -9.57 -6.75
CA LYS A 7 11.89 -9.34 -6.37
C LYS A 7 11.28 -10.55 -5.66
N ARG A 8 11.61 -11.78 -6.11
CA ARG A 8 11.19 -13.00 -5.45
C ARG A 8 11.74 -13.09 -4.02
N LYS A 9 13.03 -12.86 -3.85
CA LYS A 9 13.70 -12.85 -2.53
C LYS A 9 13.12 -11.80 -1.58
N HIS A 10 12.71 -10.63 -2.09
CA HIS A 10 12.03 -9.63 -1.26
C HIS A 10 10.69 -10.15 -0.71
N LEU A 11 9.89 -10.83 -1.53
CA LEU A 11 8.63 -11.42 -1.06
C LEU A 11 8.88 -12.53 -0.04
N GLU A 12 9.85 -13.39 -0.29
CA GLU A 12 10.25 -14.48 0.62
C GLU A 12 10.67 -13.90 1.98
N ALA A 13 11.57 -12.91 2.01
CA ALA A 13 12.00 -12.27 3.25
C ALA A 13 10.83 -11.62 4.03
N CYS A 14 9.87 -11.01 3.33
CA CYS A 14 8.69 -10.46 3.99
C CYS A 14 7.78 -11.54 4.58
N LEU A 15 7.64 -12.69 3.92
CA LEU A 15 6.81 -13.81 4.40
C LEU A 15 7.46 -14.54 5.58
N GLU A 16 8.79 -14.64 5.59
CA GLU A 16 9.57 -15.26 6.67
C GLU A 16 9.71 -14.36 7.90
N GLY A 17 9.28 -13.09 7.81
CA GLY A 17 9.27 -12.14 8.93
C GLY A 17 10.63 -11.50 9.25
N GLU A 18 11.67 -11.79 8.49
CA GLU A 18 13.01 -11.22 8.70
C GLU A 18 13.15 -9.77 8.22
N ALA A 19 12.18 -9.28 7.43
CA ALA A 19 12.20 -7.93 6.87
C ALA A 19 11.75 -6.83 7.84
N ALA A 20 11.27 -7.18 9.04
CA ALA A 20 10.81 -6.22 10.03
C ALA A 20 11.98 -5.49 10.70
N TYR A 21 11.84 -4.19 10.90
CA TYR A 21 12.80 -3.41 11.69
C TYR A 21 12.79 -3.87 13.15
N GLN A 22 13.95 -4.24 13.67
CA GLN A 22 14.08 -4.74 15.05
C GLN A 22 14.34 -3.61 16.07
N LYS A 23 14.92 -2.49 15.63
CA LYS A 23 15.37 -1.40 16.52
C LYS A 23 14.76 -0.04 16.17
N THR A 24 14.23 0.11 14.96
CA THR A 24 13.63 1.36 14.49
C THR A 24 12.13 1.24 14.52
N THR A 25 11.47 2.20 15.16
CA THR A 25 10.01 2.27 15.27
C THR A 25 9.45 3.30 14.27
N THR A 26 8.13 3.39 14.17
CA THR A 26 7.45 4.42 13.38
C THR A 26 7.54 5.81 14.01
N GLY A 27 7.95 5.91 15.28
CA GLY A 27 7.95 7.15 16.07
C GLY A 27 6.57 7.53 16.62
N LEU A 28 5.52 6.75 16.33
CA LEU A 28 4.16 7.05 16.83
C LEU A 28 4.06 7.00 18.35
N GLU A 29 4.91 6.25 19.01
CA GLU A 29 5.01 6.20 20.49
C GLU A 29 5.42 7.54 21.11
N GLY A 30 5.98 8.45 20.34
CA GLY A 30 6.32 9.83 20.76
C GLY A 30 5.11 10.79 20.80
N PHE A 31 4.00 10.41 20.17
CA PHE A 31 2.79 11.22 20.14
C PHE A 31 1.90 10.94 21.35
N ARG A 32 1.30 11.99 21.89
CA ARG A 32 0.28 11.89 22.93
C ARG A 32 -0.97 12.63 22.49
N LEU A 33 -2.07 11.92 22.42
CA LEU A 33 -3.38 12.54 22.16
C LEU A 33 -3.87 13.19 23.45
N ARG A 34 -4.39 14.39 23.31
CA ARG A 34 -5.07 15.06 24.44
C ARG A 34 -6.35 14.32 24.73
N TYR A 35 -6.44 13.74 25.92
CA TYR A 35 -7.64 13.05 26.36
C TYR A 35 -8.80 14.03 26.60
N GLN A 36 -9.97 13.69 26.10
CA GLN A 36 -11.20 14.44 26.32
C GLN A 36 -12.36 13.45 26.53
N ALA A 37 -12.80 13.34 27.78
CA ALA A 37 -13.81 12.35 28.17
C ALA A 37 -15.19 12.60 27.55
N LEU A 38 -15.54 13.87 27.36
CA LEU A 38 -16.81 14.30 26.76
C LEU A 38 -16.51 15.12 25.51
N ALA A 39 -16.29 14.42 24.41
CA ALA A 39 -15.92 15.05 23.14
C ALA A 39 -17.10 15.80 22.47
N GLY A 40 -18.35 15.48 22.85
CA GLY A 40 -19.54 16.05 22.21
C GLY A 40 -19.72 15.64 20.76
N LEU A 41 -19.05 14.56 20.34
CA LEU A 41 -19.01 14.06 18.97
C LEU A 41 -19.32 12.56 18.95
N ALA A 42 -20.28 12.13 18.16
CA ALA A 42 -20.54 10.72 17.95
C ALA A 42 -19.53 10.13 16.95
N LEU A 43 -19.25 8.83 17.07
CA LEU A 43 -18.29 8.15 16.19
C LEU A 43 -18.63 8.30 14.70
N GLY A 44 -19.93 8.28 14.36
CA GLY A 44 -20.40 8.46 12.98
C GLY A 44 -20.25 9.88 12.41
N GLU A 45 -19.93 10.86 13.25
CA GLU A 45 -19.69 12.24 12.85
C GLU A 45 -18.20 12.51 12.55
N VAL A 46 -17.33 11.52 12.77
CA VAL A 46 -15.90 11.65 12.49
C VAL A 46 -15.68 11.54 10.99
N ASP A 47 -15.32 12.65 10.36
CA ASP A 47 -14.95 12.70 8.94
C ASP A 47 -13.43 12.47 8.79
N LEU A 48 -13.06 11.38 8.11
CA LEU A 48 -11.68 11.03 7.78
C LEU A 48 -11.31 11.36 6.34
N THR A 49 -12.22 11.96 5.57
CA THR A 49 -11.96 12.25 4.16
C THR A 49 -10.77 13.19 4.00
N THR A 50 -9.95 12.91 2.99
CA THR A 50 -8.70 13.65 2.76
C THR A 50 -8.49 13.88 1.27
N PRO A 51 -8.25 15.12 0.83
CA PRO A 51 -7.87 15.40 -0.54
C PRO A 51 -6.43 14.92 -0.80
N PHE A 52 -6.24 14.17 -1.87
CA PHE A 52 -4.93 13.65 -2.27
C PHE A 52 -4.82 13.55 -3.79
N LEU A 53 -3.85 14.27 -4.39
CA LEU A 53 -3.58 14.28 -5.84
C LEU A 53 -4.84 14.49 -6.72
N GLY A 54 -5.70 15.43 -6.34
CA GLY A 54 -6.93 15.76 -7.08
C GLY A 54 -8.06 14.75 -6.90
N LYS A 55 -7.93 13.81 -6.00
CA LYS A 55 -8.96 12.84 -5.57
C LYS A 55 -9.32 13.07 -4.11
N THR A 56 -10.48 12.58 -3.68
CA THR A 56 -10.85 12.52 -2.27
C THR A 56 -10.79 11.07 -1.82
N LEU A 57 -9.92 10.79 -0.84
CA LEU A 57 -9.86 9.51 -0.15
C LEU A 57 -10.87 9.51 0.99
N LYS A 58 -11.41 8.34 1.33
CA LYS A 58 -12.31 8.16 2.48
C LYS A 58 -11.57 8.18 3.82
N ALA A 59 -10.25 7.95 3.81
CA ALA A 59 -9.40 8.03 5.00
C ALA A 59 -7.95 8.35 4.55
N PRO A 60 -7.12 8.95 5.42
CA PRO A 60 -5.75 9.37 5.11
C PRO A 60 -4.76 8.20 5.10
N PHE A 61 -5.10 7.14 4.37
CA PHE A 61 -4.26 5.95 4.25
C PHE A 61 -3.83 5.70 2.80
N LEU A 62 -2.59 5.27 2.67
CA LEU A 62 -2.01 4.81 1.41
C LEU A 62 -1.39 3.43 1.61
N ILE A 63 -1.76 2.47 0.78
CA ILE A 63 -1.05 1.19 0.72
C ILE A 63 0.31 1.43 0.10
N GLY A 64 1.38 1.12 0.84
CA GLY A 64 2.76 1.36 0.42
C GLY A 64 3.16 0.53 -0.80
N ALA A 65 4.03 1.10 -1.63
CA ALA A 65 4.60 0.43 -2.79
C ALA A 65 5.44 -0.80 -2.37
N MET A 66 5.11 -2.00 -2.86
CA MET A 66 5.81 -3.22 -2.49
C MET A 66 6.40 -3.95 -3.70
N THR A 67 5.58 -4.49 -4.60
CA THR A 67 5.99 -5.49 -5.59
C THR A 67 5.46 -5.20 -7.00
N GLY A 68 5.80 -6.09 -7.94
CA GLY A 68 5.37 -6.12 -9.34
C GLY A 68 6.41 -6.83 -10.21
N GLY A 69 5.99 -7.29 -11.39
CA GLY A 69 6.87 -7.94 -12.35
C GLY A 69 7.04 -9.46 -12.17
N GLU A 70 6.39 -10.04 -11.19
CA GLU A 70 6.31 -11.47 -10.89
C GLU A 70 4.84 -11.89 -10.81
N GLU A 71 4.54 -13.16 -11.01
CA GLU A 71 3.18 -13.68 -10.94
C GLU A 71 2.54 -13.46 -9.55
N ASN A 72 3.26 -13.78 -8.49
CA ASN A 72 2.82 -13.49 -7.14
C ASN A 72 2.64 -11.99 -6.91
N GLY A 73 3.53 -11.16 -7.46
CA GLY A 73 3.42 -9.70 -7.41
C GLY A 73 2.19 -9.17 -8.14
N GLU A 74 1.75 -9.81 -9.23
CA GLU A 74 0.49 -9.48 -9.92
C GLU A 74 -0.70 -9.76 -9.02
N ARG A 75 -0.77 -10.96 -8.42
CA ARG A 75 -1.86 -11.35 -7.50
C ARG A 75 -1.96 -10.41 -6.30
N ILE A 76 -0.82 -10.09 -5.69
CA ILE A 76 -0.76 -9.16 -4.56
C ILE A 76 -1.26 -7.77 -4.97
N ASN A 77 -0.76 -7.23 -6.08
CA ASN A 77 -1.17 -5.91 -6.54
C ASN A 77 -2.65 -5.82 -6.86
N LEU A 78 -3.24 -6.87 -7.47
CA LEU A 78 -4.67 -6.90 -7.76
C LEU A 78 -5.52 -6.96 -6.48
N ALA A 79 -5.17 -7.83 -5.54
CA ALA A 79 -5.89 -7.96 -4.27
C ALA A 79 -5.83 -6.65 -3.45
N LEU A 80 -4.66 -6.02 -3.38
CA LEU A 80 -4.50 -4.74 -2.69
C LEU A 80 -5.24 -3.60 -3.39
N ALA A 81 -5.28 -3.60 -4.72
CA ALA A 81 -6.02 -2.60 -5.49
C ALA A 81 -7.54 -2.74 -5.30
N GLU A 82 -8.06 -3.97 -5.30
CA GLU A 82 -9.48 -4.23 -4.98
C GLU A 82 -9.84 -3.74 -3.58
N ALA A 83 -8.98 -4.02 -2.60
CA ALA A 83 -9.18 -3.54 -1.23
C ALA A 83 -9.12 -2.01 -1.15
N ALA A 84 -8.16 -1.37 -1.83
CA ALA A 84 -8.03 0.09 -1.86
C ALA A 84 -9.28 0.74 -2.47
N GLU A 85 -9.78 0.21 -3.59
CA GLU A 85 -10.99 0.69 -4.26
C GLU A 85 -12.22 0.55 -3.35
N ALA A 86 -12.40 -0.62 -2.73
CA ALA A 86 -13.52 -0.89 -1.83
C ALA A 86 -13.52 0.03 -0.60
N LEU A 87 -12.36 0.27 -0.01
CA LEU A 87 -12.18 1.11 1.16
C LEU A 87 -12.10 2.61 0.83
N GLY A 88 -11.88 2.97 -0.42
CA GLY A 88 -11.68 4.36 -0.84
C GLY A 88 -10.38 4.98 -0.31
N VAL A 89 -9.32 4.17 -0.22
CA VAL A 89 -7.97 4.60 0.17
C VAL A 89 -7.02 4.57 -1.03
N GLY A 90 -5.86 5.19 -0.91
CA GLY A 90 -4.89 5.20 -2.00
C GLY A 90 -4.00 3.97 -2.03
N MET A 91 -3.39 3.70 -3.18
CA MET A 91 -2.38 2.64 -3.35
C MET A 91 -1.24 3.13 -4.22
N MET A 92 -0.01 2.80 -3.82
CA MET A 92 1.20 3.00 -4.61
C MET A 92 1.66 1.68 -5.21
N LEU A 93 2.14 1.71 -6.45
CA LEU A 93 2.71 0.54 -7.12
C LEU A 93 4.21 0.48 -6.90
N GLY A 94 4.75 -0.73 -6.81
CA GLY A 94 6.18 -0.97 -6.74
C GLY A 94 6.91 -0.50 -8.01
N SER A 95 8.25 -0.41 -7.92
CA SER A 95 9.09 0.09 -9.01
C SER A 95 8.85 -0.65 -10.33
N GLY A 96 8.56 0.12 -11.37
CA GLY A 96 8.45 -0.36 -12.76
C GLY A 96 9.78 -0.66 -13.45
N ARG A 97 10.93 -0.64 -12.75
CA ARG A 97 12.26 -0.86 -13.35
C ARG A 97 12.34 -2.15 -14.17
N ILE A 98 11.63 -3.20 -13.74
CA ILE A 98 11.60 -4.47 -14.48
C ILE A 98 11.06 -4.33 -15.92
N LEU A 99 10.25 -3.31 -16.19
CA LEU A 99 9.69 -3.07 -17.53
C LEU A 99 10.75 -2.67 -18.55
N LEU A 100 11.91 -2.18 -18.09
CA LEU A 100 13.04 -1.88 -18.96
C LEU A 100 13.71 -3.16 -19.53
N GLU A 101 13.61 -4.26 -18.79
CA GLU A 101 14.17 -5.56 -19.17
C GLU A 101 13.09 -6.51 -19.72
N ARG A 102 11.87 -6.38 -19.23
CA ARG A 102 10.76 -7.30 -19.49
C ARG A 102 9.43 -6.53 -19.64
N PRO A 103 9.14 -6.00 -20.84
CA PRO A 103 7.91 -5.24 -21.09
C PRO A 103 6.62 -6.02 -20.77
N GLU A 104 6.63 -7.35 -20.92
CA GLU A 104 5.49 -8.23 -20.60
C GLU A 104 5.11 -8.20 -19.12
N ALA A 105 6.03 -7.80 -18.23
CA ALA A 105 5.77 -7.63 -16.81
C ALA A 105 4.75 -6.52 -16.50
N LEU A 106 4.39 -5.67 -17.48
CA LEU A 106 3.40 -4.61 -17.38
C LEU A 106 2.06 -5.14 -16.84
N ARG A 107 1.69 -6.39 -17.14
CA ARG A 107 0.44 -6.99 -16.66
C ARG A 107 0.30 -6.90 -15.14
N SER A 108 1.40 -7.06 -14.38
CA SER A 108 1.41 -7.03 -12.93
C SER A 108 1.19 -5.62 -12.32
N PHE A 109 1.18 -4.59 -13.16
CA PHE A 109 0.94 -3.20 -12.78
C PHE A 109 -0.43 -2.68 -13.28
N ARG A 110 -1.16 -3.47 -14.06
CA ARG A 110 -2.48 -3.09 -14.63
C ARG A 110 -3.60 -3.26 -13.62
N VAL A 111 -3.52 -2.53 -12.51
CA VAL A 111 -4.51 -2.59 -11.41
C VAL A 111 -5.83 -1.87 -11.74
N ARG A 112 -5.85 -0.98 -12.73
CA ARG A 112 -7.04 -0.20 -13.10
C ARG A 112 -8.23 -1.03 -13.57
N LYS A 113 -8.03 -2.29 -13.91
CA LYS A 113 -9.12 -3.22 -14.24
C LYS A 113 -9.97 -3.59 -13.03
N VAL A 114 -9.43 -3.50 -11.80
CA VAL A 114 -10.11 -3.80 -10.54
C VAL A 114 -10.27 -2.58 -9.64
N ALA A 115 -9.52 -1.53 -9.89
CA ALA A 115 -9.55 -0.27 -9.16
C ALA A 115 -9.59 0.92 -10.16
N PRO A 116 -10.75 1.21 -10.77
CA PRO A 116 -10.88 2.23 -11.81
C PRO A 116 -10.74 3.67 -11.28
N LYS A 117 -11.04 3.93 -10.02
CA LYS A 117 -10.99 5.27 -9.41
C LYS A 117 -9.58 5.64 -8.95
#